data_88a0eca558d7a400ad494c52884a2748
#
_entry.id   88a0eca558d7a400ad494c52884a2748
#
_cell.length_a   1.000
_cell.length_b   1.000
_cell.length_c   1.000
_cell.angle_alpha   90.00
_cell.angle_beta   90.00
_cell.angle_gamma   90.00
#
_symmetry.space_group_name_H-M   'P 1'
#
loop_
_entity.id
_entity.type
_entity.pdbx_description
1 polymer ?
#
loop_
_entity_poly.entity_id
_entity_poly.type
_entity_poly.pdbx_seq_one_letter_code
_entity_poly.pdbx_strand_id
1 'polypeptide(L)'
;MFLKRNAARVVLLDKKERIFLVNAEDPIDPFKEPWWEIPGGGIGRGEDSSVAAERELYEETGIDSIKMGPVIWTQHVQFTFGGYFFDSYEKIHVAWCDGGEYRPQHLEALEAAAFIGARWWELGELLQSEEPVLPTLLREHITPIIAGDLPEEPIDISPVQLEES
;
A
#
# COMPACT_ATOMS: atom_id res chain seq x y z
N MET A 1 13.78 8.83 16.29
CA MET A 1 14.72 8.12 15.39
C MET A 1 14.20 8.21 13.97
N PHE A 2 15.08 8.50 13.04
CA PHE A 2 14.78 8.71 11.62
C PHE A 2 15.21 7.48 10.82
N LEU A 3 14.26 6.85 10.13
CA LEU A 3 14.51 5.62 9.38
C LEU A 3 14.29 5.87 7.88
N LYS A 4 15.36 5.76 7.11
CA LYS A 4 15.28 5.76 5.64
C LYS A 4 15.05 4.35 5.14
N ARG A 5 14.15 4.19 4.18
CA ARG A 5 13.91 2.89 3.56
C ARG A 5 13.48 3.02 2.10
N ASN A 6 13.67 1.93 1.36
CA ASN A 6 13.01 1.69 0.10
C ASN A 6 11.93 0.66 0.32
N ALA A 7 10.74 0.89 -0.21
CA ALA A 7 9.60 0.00 -0.05
C ALA A 7 8.99 -0.36 -1.39
N ALA A 8 8.40 -1.54 -1.47
CA ALA A 8 7.58 -1.98 -2.59
C ALA A 8 6.16 -2.23 -2.10
N ARG A 9 5.18 -1.65 -2.79
CA ARG A 9 3.77 -1.80 -2.45
C ARG A 9 2.99 -2.30 -3.65
N VAL A 10 1.78 -2.79 -3.41
CA VAL A 10 0.98 -3.44 -4.44
C VAL A 10 -0.44 -2.88 -4.45
N VAL A 11 -0.87 -2.41 -5.62
CA VAL A 11 -2.29 -2.24 -5.94
C VAL A 11 -2.77 -3.60 -6.42
N LEU A 12 -3.41 -4.36 -5.55
CA LEU A 12 -3.90 -5.70 -5.85
C LEU A 12 -5.37 -5.64 -6.28
N LEU A 13 -5.63 -6.11 -7.49
CA LEU A 13 -6.96 -6.12 -8.09
C LEU A 13 -7.46 -7.55 -8.28
N ASP A 14 -8.76 -7.77 -8.05
CA ASP A 14 -9.40 -9.06 -8.31
C ASP A 14 -10.17 -9.05 -9.65
N LYS A 15 -10.79 -10.18 -9.99
CA LYS A 15 -11.57 -10.33 -11.23
C LYS A 15 -12.84 -9.47 -11.28
N LYS A 16 -13.29 -8.96 -10.13
CA LYS A 16 -14.45 -8.07 -10.02
C LYS A 16 -14.06 -6.59 -10.01
N GLU A 17 -12.82 -6.30 -10.38
CA GLU A 17 -12.26 -4.93 -10.41
C GLU A 17 -12.28 -4.24 -9.03
N ARG A 18 -12.07 -5.03 -7.97
CA ARG A 18 -11.96 -4.51 -6.60
C ARG A 18 -10.51 -4.42 -6.20
N ILE A 19 -10.20 -3.43 -5.36
CA ILE A 19 -8.87 -3.24 -4.78
C ILE A 19 -8.84 -3.77 -3.33
N PHE A 20 -7.74 -4.42 -2.98
CA PHE A 20 -7.51 -4.94 -1.62
C PHE A 20 -6.81 -3.88 -0.77
N LEU A 21 -7.42 -3.54 0.37
CA LEU A 21 -6.83 -2.60 1.32
C LEU A 21 -6.81 -3.20 2.73
N VAL A 22 -5.72 -2.93 3.44
CA VAL A 22 -5.54 -3.30 4.84
C VAL A 22 -5.96 -2.12 5.71
N ASN A 23 -6.74 -2.40 6.75
CA ASN A 23 -7.12 -1.40 7.74
C ASN A 23 -6.07 -1.39 8.86
N ALA A 24 -5.53 -0.23 9.16
CA ALA A 24 -4.45 -0.07 10.12
C ALA A 24 -4.69 1.10 11.07
N GLU A 25 -4.04 1.05 12.23
CA GLU A 25 -4.00 2.15 13.18
C GLU A 25 -2.57 2.30 13.73
N ASP A 26 -2.24 3.48 14.22
CA ASP A 26 -0.97 3.69 14.89
C ASP A 26 -1.06 3.14 16.31
N PRO A 27 -0.27 2.12 16.69
CA PRO A 27 -0.43 1.44 17.97
C PRO A 27 -0.06 2.31 19.19
N ILE A 28 0.60 3.43 18.98
CA ILE A 28 1.03 4.31 20.08
C ILE A 28 0.44 5.72 20.03
N ASP A 29 -0.22 6.10 18.93
CA ASP A 29 -0.85 7.41 18.79
C ASP A 29 -2.37 7.28 18.75
N PRO A 30 -3.06 7.46 19.89
CA PRO A 30 -4.52 7.31 19.96
C PRO A 30 -5.29 8.44 19.29
N PHE A 31 -4.63 9.54 18.91
CA PHE A 31 -5.25 10.70 18.27
C PHE A 31 -5.24 10.61 16.74
N LYS A 32 -4.47 9.67 16.20
CA LYS A 32 -4.39 9.43 14.77
C LYS A 32 -5.52 8.50 14.35
N GLU A 33 -6.35 8.94 13.38
CA GLU A 33 -7.43 8.11 12.87
C GLU A 33 -6.90 6.84 12.19
N PRO A 34 -7.61 5.70 12.31
CA PRO A 34 -7.32 4.52 11.49
C PRO A 34 -7.43 4.86 10.00
N TRP A 35 -6.69 4.14 9.18
CA TRP A 35 -6.66 4.36 7.73
C TRP A 35 -6.68 3.04 6.97
N TRP A 36 -6.90 3.13 5.67
CA TRP A 36 -6.81 1.99 4.75
C TRP A 36 -5.58 2.18 3.87
N GLU A 37 -4.80 1.12 3.68
CA GLU A 37 -3.59 1.19 2.88
C GLU A 37 -3.43 -0.01 1.96
N ILE A 38 -2.73 0.21 0.85
CA ILE A 38 -2.29 -0.89 -0.01
C ILE A 38 -1.19 -1.69 0.70
N PRO A 39 -1.16 -3.03 0.54
CA PRO A 39 -0.13 -3.86 1.15
C PRO A 39 1.25 -3.59 0.56
N GLY A 40 2.28 -3.90 1.33
CA GLY A 40 3.67 -3.76 0.95
C GLY A 40 4.59 -3.58 2.13
N GLY A 41 5.86 -3.44 1.88
CA GLY A 41 6.86 -3.24 2.92
C GLY A 41 8.26 -3.03 2.37
N GLY A 42 9.25 -3.11 3.23
CA GLY A 42 10.64 -2.82 2.89
C GLY A 42 11.22 -3.76 1.84
N ILE A 43 12.00 -3.19 0.92
CA ILE A 43 12.79 -3.96 -0.05
C ILE A 43 14.05 -4.44 0.65
N GLY A 44 14.33 -5.74 0.57
CA GLY A 44 15.54 -6.33 1.11
C GLY A 44 16.77 -5.96 0.29
N ARG A 45 17.93 -6.10 0.89
CA ARG A 45 19.20 -5.79 0.24
C ARG A 45 19.41 -6.68 -1.00
N GLY A 46 19.58 -6.06 -2.17
CA GLY A 46 19.78 -6.77 -3.44
C GLY A 46 18.51 -7.39 -4.01
N GLU A 47 17.36 -7.11 -3.43
CA GLU A 47 16.05 -7.61 -3.86
C GLU A 47 15.42 -6.65 -4.88
N ASP A 48 14.86 -7.18 -5.97
CA ASP A 48 14.05 -6.39 -6.90
C ASP A 48 12.74 -5.98 -6.26
N SER A 49 12.19 -4.83 -6.68
CA SER A 49 10.90 -4.35 -6.16
C SER A 49 9.76 -5.33 -6.41
N SER A 50 9.73 -6.02 -7.56
CA SER A 50 8.70 -7.02 -7.86
C SER A 50 8.77 -8.23 -6.92
N VAL A 51 9.97 -8.68 -6.60
CA VAL A 51 10.20 -9.80 -5.66
C VAL A 51 9.79 -9.37 -4.25
N ALA A 52 10.20 -8.18 -3.83
CA ALA A 52 9.81 -7.62 -2.53
C ALA A 52 8.29 -7.45 -2.42
N ALA A 53 7.66 -6.93 -3.47
CA ALA A 53 6.21 -6.72 -3.52
C ALA A 53 5.45 -8.04 -3.35
N GLU A 54 5.86 -9.08 -4.07
CA GLU A 54 5.23 -10.41 -3.98
C GLU A 54 5.43 -11.04 -2.60
N ARG A 55 6.64 -10.96 -2.06
CA ARG A 55 6.97 -11.47 -0.72
C ARG A 55 6.16 -10.76 0.36
N GLU A 56 6.15 -9.43 0.35
CA GLU A 56 5.42 -8.62 1.34
C GLU A 56 3.91 -8.87 1.24
N LEU A 57 3.38 -8.97 0.02
CA LEU A 57 1.96 -9.26 -0.18
C LEU A 57 1.58 -10.60 0.47
N TYR A 58 2.37 -11.64 0.24
CA TYR A 58 2.12 -12.95 0.84
C TYR A 58 2.24 -12.92 2.37
N GLU A 59 3.30 -12.31 2.89
CA GLU A 59 3.53 -12.20 4.34
C GLU A 59 2.39 -11.46 5.05
N GLU A 60 1.93 -10.35 4.48
CA GLU A 60 0.89 -9.52 5.08
C GLU A 60 -0.52 -10.04 4.87
N THR A 61 -0.82 -10.68 3.75
CA THR A 61 -2.19 -11.00 3.37
C THR A 61 -2.49 -12.48 3.20
N GLY A 62 -1.47 -13.31 2.95
CA GLY A 62 -1.64 -14.71 2.60
C GLY A 62 -2.07 -14.98 1.16
N ILE A 63 -2.21 -13.95 0.35
CA ILE A 63 -2.60 -14.11 -1.07
C ILE A 63 -1.35 -14.40 -1.89
N ASP A 64 -1.30 -15.56 -2.54
CA ASP A 64 -0.12 -16.07 -3.23
C ASP A 64 -0.31 -16.33 -4.73
N SER A 65 -1.53 -16.51 -5.20
CA SER A 65 -1.83 -16.80 -6.61
C SER A 65 -2.04 -15.49 -7.37
N ILE A 66 -0.94 -14.74 -7.57
CA ILE A 66 -0.99 -13.42 -8.19
C ILE A 66 -0.19 -13.37 -9.48
N LYS A 67 -0.60 -12.45 -10.36
CA LYS A 67 0.21 -12.01 -11.49
C LYS A 67 0.75 -10.62 -11.18
N MET A 68 2.05 -10.53 -10.94
CA MET A 68 2.71 -9.26 -10.67
C MET A 68 2.88 -8.45 -11.96
N GLY A 69 2.45 -7.20 -11.92
CA GLY A 69 2.59 -6.25 -13.01
C GLY A 69 3.73 -5.25 -12.80
N PRO A 70 3.81 -4.25 -13.67
CA PRO A 70 4.86 -3.23 -13.60
C PRO A 70 4.66 -2.26 -12.44
N VAL A 71 5.70 -1.46 -12.17
CA VAL A 71 5.60 -0.28 -11.32
C VAL A 71 4.73 0.74 -12.04
N ILE A 72 3.63 1.13 -11.43
CA ILE A 72 2.71 2.14 -11.98
C ILE A 72 2.89 3.50 -11.35
N TRP A 73 3.28 3.53 -10.08
CA TRP A 73 3.47 4.75 -9.31
C TRP A 73 4.75 4.70 -8.50
N THR A 74 5.28 5.87 -8.21
CA THR A 74 6.34 6.07 -7.23
C THR A 74 5.90 7.14 -6.25
N GLN A 75 6.46 7.14 -5.04
CA GLN A 75 6.29 8.24 -4.11
C GLN A 75 7.48 8.32 -3.14
N HIS A 76 7.74 9.53 -2.67
CA HIS A 76 8.61 9.79 -1.56
C HIS A 76 7.76 10.38 -0.44
N VAL A 77 7.68 9.69 0.69
CA VAL A 77 6.82 10.06 1.82
C VAL A 77 7.60 10.05 3.12
N GLN A 78 7.23 10.97 4.00
CA GLN A 78 7.72 11.05 5.36
C GLN A 78 6.52 10.94 6.31
N PHE A 79 6.61 10.07 7.30
CA PHE A 79 5.51 9.84 8.23
C PHE A 79 6.02 9.28 9.55
N THR A 80 5.21 9.45 10.59
CA THR A 80 5.45 8.82 11.89
C THR A 80 4.56 7.60 12.04
N PHE A 81 5.11 6.53 12.60
CA PHE A 81 4.36 5.31 12.85
C PHE A 81 5.02 4.53 13.97
N GLY A 82 4.25 4.15 14.98
CA GLY A 82 4.74 3.34 16.09
C GLY A 82 5.89 4.00 16.88
N GLY A 83 5.96 5.33 16.91
CA GLY A 83 7.02 6.08 17.56
C GLY A 83 8.27 6.32 16.73
N TYR A 84 8.28 5.82 15.49
CA TYR A 84 9.40 6.02 14.56
C TYR A 84 9.04 7.05 13.51
N PHE A 85 10.05 7.76 13.01
CA PHE A 85 9.93 8.65 11.89
C PHE A 85 10.51 7.95 10.64
N PHE A 86 9.67 7.76 9.62
CA PHE A 86 10.05 7.11 8.37
C PHE A 86 10.24 8.11 7.24
N ASP A 87 11.31 7.91 6.47
CA ASP A 87 11.56 8.55 5.18
C ASP A 87 11.62 7.44 4.14
N SER A 88 10.54 7.29 3.37
CA SER A 88 10.32 6.11 2.52
C SER A 88 10.24 6.49 1.05
N TYR A 89 11.09 5.84 0.23
CA TYR A 89 11.01 5.87 -1.23
C TYR A 89 10.29 4.61 -1.67
N GLU A 90 9.14 4.77 -2.30
CA GLU A 90 8.24 3.65 -2.58
C GLU A 90 8.03 3.43 -4.07
N LYS A 91 8.12 2.17 -4.50
CA LYS A 91 7.70 1.71 -5.83
C LYS A 91 6.41 0.93 -5.66
N ILE A 92 5.38 1.32 -6.41
CA ILE A 92 4.05 0.73 -6.30
C ILE A 92 3.74 -0.03 -7.57
N HIS A 93 3.62 -1.34 -7.44
CA HIS A 93 3.25 -2.25 -8.53
C HIS A 93 1.73 -2.42 -8.59
N VAL A 94 1.22 -2.74 -9.76
CA VAL A 94 -0.11 -3.33 -9.91
C VAL A 94 0.04 -4.85 -9.95
N ALA A 95 -0.92 -5.58 -9.39
CA ALA A 95 -0.99 -7.03 -9.49
C ALA A 95 -2.44 -7.48 -9.58
N TRP A 96 -2.65 -8.66 -10.13
CA TRP A 96 -3.99 -9.24 -10.33
C TRP A 96 -4.06 -10.62 -9.71
N CYS A 97 -5.23 -10.93 -9.17
CA CYS A 97 -5.53 -12.25 -8.61
C CYS A 97 -7.00 -12.61 -8.81
N ASP A 98 -7.37 -13.84 -8.46
CA ASP A 98 -8.75 -14.32 -8.55
C ASP A 98 -9.59 -13.92 -7.31
N GLY A 99 -8.99 -13.26 -6.36
CA GLY A 99 -9.55 -12.95 -5.04
C GLY A 99 -8.77 -13.66 -3.95
N GLY A 100 -9.21 -13.51 -2.74
CA GLY A 100 -8.57 -14.17 -1.60
C GLY A 100 -9.03 -13.57 -0.29
N GLU A 101 -8.81 -14.32 0.78
CA GLU A 101 -9.10 -13.89 2.14
C GLU A 101 -7.84 -13.38 2.83
N TYR A 102 -8.05 -12.45 3.75
CA TYR A 102 -6.98 -11.92 4.58
C TYR A 102 -6.54 -12.95 5.60
N ARG A 103 -5.36 -13.56 5.37
CA ARG A 103 -4.72 -14.54 6.25
C ARG A 103 -3.24 -14.24 6.37
N PRO A 104 -2.84 -13.27 7.20
CA PRO A 104 -1.43 -12.93 7.36
C PRO A 104 -0.57 -14.15 7.69
N GLN A 105 0.57 -14.29 7.02
CA GLN A 105 1.49 -15.40 7.20
C GLN A 105 2.67 -15.04 8.08
N HIS A 106 3.15 -13.80 7.97
CA HIS A 106 4.25 -13.29 8.77
C HIS A 106 4.14 -11.78 8.91
N LEU A 107 3.71 -11.30 10.06
CA LEU A 107 3.69 -9.88 10.38
C LEU A 107 4.86 -9.52 11.29
N GLU A 108 5.53 -8.41 10.99
CA GLU A 108 6.45 -7.78 11.93
C GLU A 108 5.68 -7.37 13.19
N ALA A 109 6.36 -7.26 14.33
CA ALA A 109 5.70 -6.95 15.59
C ALA A 109 4.87 -5.67 15.53
N LEU A 110 5.38 -4.63 14.86
CA LEU A 110 4.69 -3.36 14.71
C LEU A 110 3.43 -3.51 13.82
N GLU A 111 3.52 -4.28 12.74
CA GLU A 111 2.40 -4.57 11.85
C GLU A 111 1.31 -5.37 12.57
N ALA A 112 1.72 -6.38 13.35
CA ALA A 112 0.77 -7.19 14.14
C ALA A 112 0.00 -6.33 15.15
N ALA A 113 0.63 -5.29 15.71
CA ALA A 113 -0.01 -4.34 16.62
C ALA A 113 -0.90 -3.33 15.89
N ALA A 114 -0.60 -3.04 14.62
CA ALA A 114 -1.23 -1.97 13.84
C ALA A 114 -2.40 -2.46 12.97
N PHE A 115 -2.31 -3.65 12.39
CA PHE A 115 -3.31 -4.12 11.42
C PHE A 115 -4.57 -4.61 12.13
N ILE A 116 -5.72 -4.00 11.76
CA ILE A 116 -7.02 -4.28 12.37
C ILE A 116 -7.81 -5.28 11.52
N GLY A 117 -7.61 -5.27 10.20
CA GLY A 117 -8.34 -6.11 9.26
C GLY A 117 -8.01 -5.74 7.82
N ALA A 118 -8.80 -6.25 6.90
CA ALA A 118 -8.66 -5.96 5.48
C ALA A 118 -9.96 -6.24 4.74
N ARG A 119 -10.13 -5.62 3.57
CA ARG A 119 -11.26 -5.93 2.68
C ARG A 119 -10.96 -5.57 1.23
N TRP A 120 -11.79 -6.14 0.37
CA TRP A 120 -11.88 -5.73 -1.04
C TRP A 120 -12.84 -4.55 -1.16
N TRP A 121 -12.42 -3.52 -1.88
CA TRP A 121 -13.19 -2.30 -2.12
C TRP A 121 -13.58 -2.20 -3.60
N GLU A 122 -14.84 -1.92 -3.86
CA GLU A 122 -15.28 -1.49 -5.19
C GLU A 122 -14.84 -0.05 -5.42
N LEU A 123 -14.54 0.31 -6.68
CA LEU A 123 -14.08 1.66 -7.02
C LEU A 123 -15.05 2.74 -6.53
N GLY A 124 -16.34 2.56 -6.77
CA GLY A 124 -17.34 3.53 -6.35
C GLY A 124 -17.36 3.76 -4.83
N GLU A 125 -17.23 2.69 -4.05
CA GLU A 125 -17.14 2.79 -2.58
C GLU A 125 -15.89 3.56 -2.16
N LEU A 126 -14.76 3.26 -2.76
CA LEU A 126 -13.49 3.92 -2.44
C LEU A 126 -13.55 5.42 -2.75
N LEU A 127 -14.09 5.78 -3.92
CA LEU A 127 -14.16 7.18 -4.34
C LEU A 127 -15.15 8.01 -3.51
N GLN A 128 -16.17 7.37 -2.94
CA GLN A 128 -17.18 8.04 -2.10
C GLN A 128 -16.79 8.09 -0.62
N SER A 129 -15.89 7.20 -0.19
CA SER A 129 -15.45 7.15 1.21
C SER A 129 -14.61 8.38 1.57
N GLU A 130 -14.81 8.89 2.78
CA GLU A 130 -14.01 9.96 3.36
C GLU A 130 -12.95 9.41 4.35
N GLU A 131 -12.88 8.08 4.50
CA GLU A 131 -11.89 7.46 5.36
C GLU A 131 -10.47 7.70 4.84
N PRO A 132 -9.49 7.94 5.72
CA PRO A 132 -8.11 8.13 5.30
C PRO A 132 -7.56 6.92 4.53
N VAL A 133 -6.84 7.18 3.45
CA VAL A 133 -6.18 6.15 2.64
C VAL A 133 -4.71 6.47 2.43
N LEU A 134 -3.91 5.43 2.25
CA LEU A 134 -2.51 5.52 1.84
C LEU A 134 -2.26 4.61 0.63
N PRO A 135 -1.62 5.06 -0.42
CA PRO A 135 -1.05 6.41 -0.63
C PRO A 135 -2.10 7.52 -0.50
N THR A 136 -1.65 8.70 -0.08
CA THR A 136 -2.56 9.85 0.13
C THR A 136 -3.36 10.18 -1.14
N LEU A 137 -2.73 10.07 -2.32
CA LEU A 137 -3.36 10.38 -3.61
C LEU A 137 -3.95 9.14 -4.31
N LEU A 138 -4.23 8.06 -3.56
CA LEU A 138 -4.79 6.83 -4.13
C LEU A 138 -6.06 7.08 -4.94
N ARG A 139 -7.01 7.82 -4.38
CA ARG A 139 -8.30 8.09 -5.05
C ARG A 139 -8.15 8.85 -6.35
N GLU A 140 -7.19 9.75 -6.41
CA GLU A 140 -6.94 10.61 -7.58
C GLU A 140 -6.34 9.84 -8.76
N HIS A 141 -5.69 8.70 -8.50
CA HIS A 141 -4.93 7.96 -9.52
C HIS A 141 -5.45 6.56 -9.82
N ILE A 142 -6.37 6.03 -9.01
CA ILE A 142 -6.73 4.60 -9.11
C ILE A 142 -7.62 4.25 -10.31
N THR A 143 -8.46 5.15 -10.76
CA THR A 143 -9.48 4.85 -11.78
C THR A 143 -8.92 4.26 -13.07
N PRO A 144 -7.87 4.84 -13.71
CA PRO A 144 -7.32 4.23 -14.92
C PRO A 144 -6.67 2.88 -14.67
N ILE A 145 -6.11 2.66 -13.50
CA ILE A 145 -5.47 1.37 -13.16
C ILE A 145 -6.50 0.25 -13.10
N ILE A 146 -7.62 0.47 -12.45
CA ILE A 146 -8.71 -0.51 -12.38
C ILE A 146 -9.27 -0.78 -13.78
N ALA A 147 -9.34 0.23 -14.64
CA ALA A 147 -9.78 0.09 -16.02
C ALA A 147 -8.78 -0.64 -16.94
N GLY A 148 -7.59 -0.94 -16.44
CA GLY A 148 -6.53 -1.60 -17.23
C GLY A 148 -5.72 -0.65 -18.09
N ASP A 149 -5.90 0.66 -17.93
CA ASP A 149 -5.14 1.69 -18.64
C ASP A 149 -3.92 2.06 -17.81
N LEU A 150 -2.84 1.31 -17.99
CA LEU A 150 -1.62 1.49 -17.23
C LEU A 150 -0.75 2.59 -17.86
N PRO A 151 -0.06 3.39 -17.02
CA PRO A 151 0.87 4.41 -17.55
C PRO A 151 2.08 3.74 -18.22
N GLU A 152 2.62 4.37 -19.26
CA GLU A 152 3.84 3.91 -19.94
C GLU A 152 5.05 3.97 -19.02
N GLU A 153 5.11 4.99 -18.17
CA GLU A 153 6.14 5.20 -17.16
C GLU A 153 5.49 5.42 -15.80
N PRO A 154 6.16 5.05 -14.70
CA PRO A 154 5.62 5.30 -13.36
C PRO A 154 5.30 6.78 -13.14
N ILE A 155 4.14 7.04 -12.54
CA ILE A 155 3.70 8.38 -12.18
C ILE A 155 4.11 8.65 -10.73
N ASP A 156 4.73 9.80 -10.50
CA ASP A 156 5.02 10.25 -9.13
C ASP A 156 3.73 10.76 -8.49
N ILE A 157 3.27 10.03 -7.47
CA ILE A 157 2.07 10.38 -6.69
C ILE A 157 2.42 10.86 -5.29
N SER A 158 3.64 11.35 -5.08
CA SER A 158 4.02 11.91 -3.78
C SER A 158 3.01 12.98 -3.34
N PRO A 159 2.55 12.94 -2.07
CA PRO A 159 1.68 13.99 -1.57
C PRO A 159 2.40 15.34 -1.59
N VAL A 160 1.65 16.41 -1.85
CA VAL A 160 2.20 17.76 -1.80
C VAL A 160 2.62 18.04 -0.37
N GLN A 161 3.93 18.25 -0.15
CA GLN A 161 4.41 18.74 1.13
C GLN A 161 4.06 20.22 1.22
N LEU A 162 3.31 20.58 2.27
CA LEU A 162 3.13 21.99 2.60
C LEU A 162 4.49 22.47 3.10
N GLU A 163 5.12 23.40 2.37
CA GLU A 163 6.28 24.11 2.89
C GLU A 163 5.83 24.81 4.17
N GLU A 164 6.48 24.48 5.27
CA GLU A 164 6.33 25.27 6.48
C GLU A 164 6.87 26.68 6.21
N SER A 165 5.96 27.60 6.13
CA SER A 165 6.32 29.01 5.98
C SER A 165 6.83 29.61 7.29
#